data_9779c42df6c29051a2b043c11997cfec
#
_entry.id   9779c42df6c29051a2b043c11997cfec
#
_cell.length_a   1.000
_cell.length_b   1.000
_cell.length_c   1.000
_cell.angle_alpha   90.00
_cell.angle_beta   90.00
_cell.angle_gamma   90.00
#
_symmetry.space_group_name_H-M   'P 1'
#
loop_
_entity.id
_entity.type
_entity.pdbx_description
1 polymer ?
#
loop_
_entity_poly.entity_id
_entity_poly.type
_entity_poly.pdbx_seq_one_letter_code
_entity_poly.pdbx_strand_id
1 'polypeptide(L)'
;DRLIQETGFDGRTQRYHHDLTGKLIRSEDEGLVTHWHYDEADRLTHRTVNGETAEQWQYDERGWLTDISHISEGHRVTVHYGYDEKGRLTGERQTVHHPQTEALLWQHETRHAYNAQGLANRCIPDSLPAVEWLAYGSGYLAGMKLGDTPLVEYTRDRLHRETLRSFGRYELTTAYTPAGQLQSQHLNSLLSDRDYTWNDNGELIRISSPRQTRSYSYSTTGRLTSVHTTAANLDIRIPYATDPAGNRLPDPELHPDSTLSMWPDNRIARDAHYLYRYDRYGRLTEKTDLIPEGGIRTDDERTHRYHYDSQHRLVHYTRTQYAEPLVESRYLYDPLGRRVAKRVWRRERDLTGWMSLSRKPQVTWYGWDGDRLTTIQNDRTRIQTIYQPGSFTPLIRVETATGELAKTQRRSLADA
;
A
#
# COMPACT_ATOMS: atom_id res chain seq x y z
N ASP A 1 -12.11 18.14 -26.40
CA ASP A 1 -11.94 19.00 -25.23
C ASP A 1 -10.76 18.48 -24.40
N ARG A 2 -9.91 19.39 -23.94
CA ARG A 2 -8.72 19.06 -23.13
C ARG A 2 -8.74 19.91 -21.88
N LEU A 3 -8.36 19.30 -20.74
CA LEU A 3 -8.20 20.00 -19.48
C LEU A 3 -7.00 20.95 -19.58
N ILE A 4 -7.21 22.25 -19.37
CA ILE A 4 -6.16 23.25 -19.39
C ILE A 4 -5.89 23.84 -18.00
N GLN A 5 -6.85 23.74 -17.10
CA GLN A 5 -6.71 24.25 -15.74
C GLN A 5 -7.67 23.53 -14.80
N GLU A 6 -7.22 23.30 -13.58
CA GLU A 6 -7.99 22.75 -12.47
C GLU A 6 -7.69 23.56 -11.22
N THR A 7 -8.74 23.92 -10.47
CA THR A 7 -8.59 24.63 -9.19
C THR A 7 -9.35 23.88 -8.11
N GLY A 8 -8.67 23.48 -7.04
CA GLY A 8 -9.26 22.81 -5.89
C GLY A 8 -9.93 23.77 -4.91
N PHE A 9 -10.61 23.22 -3.90
CA PHE A 9 -11.26 23.97 -2.82
C PHE A 9 -10.29 24.86 -2.03
N ASP A 10 -9.04 24.44 -1.95
CA ASP A 10 -7.94 25.13 -1.26
C ASP A 10 -7.33 26.27 -2.08
N GLY A 11 -7.83 26.52 -3.29
CA GLY A 11 -7.30 27.48 -4.22
C GLY A 11 -6.06 27.02 -4.99
N ARG A 12 -5.55 25.80 -4.73
CA ARG A 12 -4.45 25.21 -5.49
C ARG A 12 -4.84 25.07 -6.94
N THR A 13 -4.04 25.63 -7.82
CA THR A 13 -4.31 25.63 -9.26
C THR A 13 -3.23 24.86 -10.00
N GLN A 14 -3.67 23.97 -10.86
CA GLN A 14 -2.83 23.23 -11.80
C GLN A 14 -3.19 23.66 -13.22
N ARG A 15 -2.18 23.88 -14.06
CA ARG A 15 -2.34 24.28 -15.46
C ARG A 15 -1.65 23.28 -16.36
N TYR A 16 -2.27 23.02 -17.52
CA TYR A 16 -1.82 22.02 -18.47
C TYR A 16 -1.70 22.62 -19.86
N HIS A 17 -0.60 22.29 -20.54
CA HIS A 17 -0.33 22.71 -21.91
C HIS A 17 -0.14 21.47 -22.79
N HIS A 18 -0.77 21.48 -23.93
CA HIS A 18 -0.74 20.37 -24.90
C HIS A 18 -0.15 20.84 -26.23
N ASP A 19 0.48 19.93 -26.97
CA ASP A 19 0.91 20.20 -28.33
C ASP A 19 -0.29 20.12 -29.32
N LEU A 20 -0.01 20.36 -30.58
CA LEU A 20 -1.05 20.34 -31.61
C LEU A 20 -1.70 18.96 -31.80
N THR A 21 -0.99 17.88 -31.46
CA THR A 21 -1.51 16.51 -31.53
C THR A 21 -2.26 16.10 -30.26
N GLY A 22 -2.17 16.90 -29.21
CA GLY A 22 -2.89 16.66 -27.95
C GLY A 22 -2.10 16.00 -26.85
N LYS A 23 -0.80 15.83 -27.03
CA LYS A 23 0.07 15.31 -25.97
C LYS A 23 0.33 16.40 -24.93
N LEU A 24 0.30 16.02 -23.65
CA LEU A 24 0.70 16.89 -22.56
C LEU A 24 2.20 17.15 -22.65
N ILE A 25 2.59 18.42 -22.77
CA ILE A 25 4.00 18.83 -22.88
C ILE A 25 4.50 19.61 -21.68
N ARG A 26 3.58 20.24 -20.93
CA ARG A 26 3.93 21.06 -19.76
C ARG A 26 2.77 21.10 -18.77
N SER A 27 3.11 21.10 -17.49
CA SER A 27 2.14 21.43 -16.41
C SER A 27 2.79 22.34 -15.37
N GLU A 28 1.96 23.10 -14.68
CA GLU A 28 2.35 23.95 -13.56
C GLU A 28 1.49 23.61 -12.35
N ASP A 29 2.11 23.46 -11.19
CA ASP A 29 1.46 23.16 -9.93
C ASP A 29 2.15 23.95 -8.82
N GLU A 30 1.57 25.10 -8.46
CA GLU A 30 2.07 25.98 -7.39
C GLU A 30 3.60 26.23 -7.45
N GLY A 31 4.11 26.49 -8.65
CA GLY A 31 5.53 26.76 -8.89
C GLY A 31 6.37 25.56 -9.28
N LEU A 32 5.80 24.35 -9.30
CA LEU A 32 6.44 23.19 -9.90
C LEU A 32 6.07 23.14 -11.39
N VAL A 33 7.07 23.30 -12.25
CA VAL A 33 6.90 23.27 -13.69
C VAL A 33 7.46 21.95 -14.22
N THR A 34 6.57 21.13 -14.78
CA THR A 34 6.92 19.85 -15.36
C THR A 34 6.87 19.93 -16.88
N HIS A 35 7.91 19.41 -17.54
CA HIS A 35 7.96 19.25 -18.98
C HIS A 35 8.06 17.77 -19.34
N TRP A 36 7.25 17.33 -20.32
CA TRP A 36 7.30 16.00 -20.92
C TRP A 36 7.94 16.08 -22.31
N HIS A 37 8.92 15.21 -22.55
CA HIS A 37 9.68 15.16 -23.78
C HIS A 37 9.42 13.85 -24.50
N TYR A 38 9.22 13.91 -25.80
CA TYR A 38 8.87 12.77 -26.66
C TYR A 38 9.92 12.58 -27.75
N ASP A 39 10.07 11.35 -28.22
CA ASP A 39 10.89 11.04 -29.41
C ASP A 39 10.11 11.24 -30.71
N GLU A 40 10.76 10.96 -31.83
CA GLU A 40 10.15 11.08 -33.15
C GLU A 40 8.97 10.14 -33.41
N ALA A 41 8.86 9.05 -32.62
CA ALA A 41 7.75 8.12 -32.64
C ALA A 41 6.65 8.45 -31.62
N ASP A 42 6.67 9.66 -31.06
CA ASP A 42 5.72 10.15 -30.04
C ASP A 42 5.74 9.35 -28.72
N ARG A 43 6.85 8.70 -28.39
CA ARG A 43 7.03 7.99 -27.14
C ARG A 43 7.72 8.88 -26.11
N LEU A 44 7.25 8.83 -24.86
CA LEU A 44 7.80 9.59 -23.75
C LEU A 44 9.24 9.12 -23.45
N THR A 45 10.20 10.03 -23.51
CA THR A 45 11.62 9.72 -23.27
C THR A 45 12.10 10.17 -21.90
N HIS A 46 11.68 11.34 -21.46
CA HIS A 46 12.02 11.85 -20.14
C HIS A 46 11.03 12.93 -19.70
N ARG A 47 11.01 13.17 -18.42
CA ARG A 47 10.25 14.23 -17.79
C ARG A 47 11.20 15.06 -16.93
N THR A 48 11.06 16.38 -16.98
CA THR A 48 11.81 17.30 -16.13
C THR A 48 10.87 18.04 -15.19
N VAL A 49 11.33 18.32 -13.98
CA VAL A 49 10.63 19.16 -13.01
C VAL A 49 11.58 20.30 -12.62
N ASN A 50 11.15 21.55 -12.87
CA ASN A 50 11.97 22.74 -12.67
C ASN A 50 13.36 22.65 -13.33
N GLY A 51 13.42 22.03 -14.52
CA GLY A 51 14.65 21.87 -15.31
C GLY A 51 15.50 20.65 -14.97
N GLU A 52 15.20 19.92 -13.89
CA GLU A 52 15.93 18.71 -13.52
C GLU A 52 15.19 17.46 -13.99
N THR A 53 15.93 16.49 -14.52
CA THR A 53 15.35 15.23 -14.98
C THR A 53 14.73 14.45 -13.82
N ALA A 54 13.42 14.20 -13.89
CA ALA A 54 12.68 13.45 -12.89
C ALA A 54 12.63 11.95 -13.22
N GLU A 55 12.33 11.59 -14.48
CA GLU A 55 12.31 10.20 -14.95
C GLU A 55 12.80 10.09 -16.39
N GLN A 56 13.26 8.90 -16.73
CA GLN A 56 13.68 8.51 -18.09
C GLN A 56 13.03 7.20 -18.49
N TRP A 57 12.58 7.11 -19.75
CA TRP A 57 12.00 5.91 -20.36
C TRP A 57 12.88 5.44 -21.50
N GLN A 58 13.06 4.13 -21.60
CA GLN A 58 13.80 3.49 -22.69
C GLN A 58 12.94 2.43 -23.36
N TYR A 59 13.13 2.25 -24.66
CA TYR A 59 12.36 1.34 -25.50
C TYR A 59 13.30 0.44 -26.30
N ASP A 60 12.83 -0.76 -26.64
CA ASP A 60 13.54 -1.65 -27.52
C ASP A 60 13.27 -1.32 -29.01
N GLU A 61 13.89 -2.08 -29.90
CA GLU A 61 13.74 -1.91 -31.36
C GLU A 61 12.29 -2.08 -31.83
N ARG A 62 11.47 -2.81 -31.09
CA ARG A 62 10.04 -3.03 -31.38
C ARG A 62 9.17 -1.87 -30.88
N GLY A 63 9.73 -0.95 -30.11
CA GLY A 63 9.01 0.16 -29.49
C GLY A 63 8.36 -0.20 -28.16
N TRP A 64 8.73 -1.32 -27.53
CA TRP A 64 8.23 -1.70 -26.22
C TRP A 64 9.09 -1.11 -25.10
N LEU A 65 8.43 -0.67 -24.04
CA LEU A 65 9.08 -0.06 -22.89
C LEU A 65 9.92 -1.10 -22.13
N THR A 66 11.24 -0.88 -22.06
CA THR A 66 12.15 -1.79 -21.35
C THR A 66 12.55 -1.31 -19.97
N ASP A 67 12.68 -0.01 -19.79
CA ASP A 67 13.16 0.56 -18.53
C ASP A 67 12.53 1.91 -18.25
N ILE A 68 12.24 2.14 -16.98
CA ILE A 68 11.97 3.47 -16.42
C ILE A 68 12.94 3.67 -15.27
N SER A 69 13.67 4.77 -15.26
CA SER A 69 14.64 5.07 -14.22
C SER A 69 14.49 6.48 -13.68
N HIS A 70 14.88 6.67 -12.42
CA HIS A 70 15.02 7.98 -11.80
C HIS A 70 16.01 7.92 -10.64
N ILE A 71 16.28 9.09 -10.08
CA ILE A 71 17.05 9.21 -8.83
C ILE A 71 16.08 9.52 -7.69
N SER A 72 16.06 8.66 -6.67
CA SER A 72 15.29 8.83 -5.45
C SER A 72 16.25 9.00 -4.29
N GLU A 73 16.26 10.18 -3.68
CA GLU A 73 17.17 10.52 -2.57
C GLU A 73 18.63 10.10 -2.87
N GLY A 74 19.10 10.45 -4.06
CA GLY A 74 20.44 10.13 -4.56
C GLY A 74 20.61 8.73 -5.12
N HIS A 75 19.74 7.78 -4.82
CA HIS A 75 19.81 6.40 -5.31
C HIS A 75 19.17 6.26 -6.68
N ARG A 76 19.82 5.50 -7.57
CA ARG A 76 19.22 5.13 -8.85
C ARG A 76 18.25 3.98 -8.64
N VAL A 77 16.99 4.22 -8.93
CA VAL A 77 15.93 3.20 -8.88
C VAL A 77 15.38 3.01 -10.28
N THR A 78 15.39 1.76 -10.73
CA THR A 78 14.98 1.40 -12.09
C THR A 78 13.94 0.29 -12.04
N VAL A 79 12.95 0.39 -12.92
CA VAL A 79 11.99 -0.68 -13.21
C VAL A 79 12.33 -1.22 -14.60
N HIS A 80 12.56 -2.53 -14.69
CA HIS A 80 12.88 -3.22 -15.93
C HIS A 80 11.72 -4.12 -16.35
N TYR A 81 11.41 -4.13 -17.65
CA TYR A 81 10.36 -4.96 -18.24
C TYR A 81 10.92 -5.92 -19.27
N GLY A 82 10.45 -7.16 -19.25
CA GLY A 82 10.72 -8.18 -20.25
C GLY A 82 9.45 -8.61 -20.97
N TYR A 83 9.57 -9.00 -22.23
CA TYR A 83 8.45 -9.39 -23.08
C TYR A 83 8.73 -10.69 -23.82
N ASP A 84 7.67 -11.42 -24.17
CA ASP A 84 7.76 -12.52 -25.13
C ASP A 84 7.64 -12.02 -26.58
N GLU A 85 7.72 -12.95 -27.52
CA GLU A 85 7.65 -12.63 -28.96
C GLU A 85 6.29 -12.01 -29.37
N LYS A 86 5.24 -12.21 -28.58
CA LYS A 86 3.91 -11.66 -28.82
C LYS A 86 3.70 -10.30 -28.13
N GLY A 87 4.72 -9.77 -27.45
CA GLY A 87 4.63 -8.49 -26.74
C GLY A 87 3.95 -8.58 -25.37
N ARG A 88 3.76 -9.79 -24.82
CA ARG A 88 3.20 -9.96 -23.49
C ARG A 88 4.29 -9.82 -22.43
N LEU A 89 3.98 -9.17 -21.31
CA LEU A 89 4.92 -8.97 -20.22
C LEU A 89 5.31 -10.32 -19.57
N THR A 90 6.59 -10.67 -19.64
CA THR A 90 7.15 -11.89 -19.04
C THR A 90 7.90 -11.64 -17.75
N GLY A 91 8.20 -10.40 -17.43
CA GLY A 91 8.89 -10.06 -16.19
C GLY A 91 8.88 -8.58 -15.88
N GLU A 92 8.90 -8.30 -14.60
CA GLU A 92 9.12 -6.97 -14.04
C GLU A 92 10.18 -7.09 -12.95
N ARG A 93 11.18 -6.22 -12.99
CA ARG A 93 12.28 -6.20 -12.04
C ARG A 93 12.52 -4.78 -11.54
N GLN A 94 12.61 -4.62 -10.21
CA GLN A 94 13.04 -3.37 -9.58
C GLN A 94 14.49 -3.52 -9.11
N THR A 95 15.29 -2.49 -9.34
CA THR A 95 16.67 -2.42 -8.87
C THR A 95 16.95 -1.10 -8.17
N VAL A 96 17.74 -1.14 -7.10
CA VAL A 96 18.22 0.05 -6.37
C VAL A 96 19.74 -0.02 -6.33
N HIS A 97 20.39 1.05 -6.81
CA HIS A 97 21.84 1.18 -6.85
C HIS A 97 22.32 2.29 -5.91
N HIS A 98 23.47 2.06 -5.29
CA HIS A 98 24.11 3.02 -4.40
C HIS A 98 24.50 4.29 -5.17
N PRO A 99 24.27 5.50 -4.59
CA PRO A 99 24.47 6.77 -5.31
C PRO A 99 25.92 7.03 -5.70
N GLN A 100 26.90 6.51 -5.00
CA GLN A 100 28.30 6.80 -5.22
C GLN A 100 29.06 5.62 -5.83
N THR A 101 28.85 4.41 -5.31
CA THR A 101 29.55 3.21 -5.76
C THR A 101 28.88 2.48 -6.91
N GLU A 102 27.63 2.85 -7.23
CA GLU A 102 26.77 2.19 -8.23
C GLU A 102 26.52 0.69 -7.94
N ALA A 103 26.88 0.23 -6.74
CA ALA A 103 26.64 -1.15 -6.32
C ALA A 103 25.15 -1.44 -6.20
N LEU A 104 24.76 -2.64 -6.62
CA LEU A 104 23.39 -3.12 -6.46
C LEU A 104 23.09 -3.35 -4.97
N LEU A 105 22.11 -2.62 -4.44
CA LEU A 105 21.65 -2.73 -3.05
C LEU A 105 20.43 -3.62 -2.90
N TRP A 106 19.54 -3.58 -3.87
CA TRP A 106 18.29 -4.33 -3.88
C TRP A 106 17.90 -4.71 -5.28
N GLN A 107 17.38 -5.92 -5.42
CA GLN A 107 16.76 -6.41 -6.64
C GLN A 107 15.56 -7.28 -6.29
N HIS A 108 14.47 -7.09 -6.99
CA HIS A 108 13.29 -7.92 -6.92
C HIS A 108 12.74 -8.14 -8.32
N GLU A 109 12.46 -9.39 -8.65
CA GLU A 109 11.94 -9.78 -9.97
C GLU A 109 10.73 -10.68 -9.81
N THR A 110 9.71 -10.44 -10.62
CA THR A 110 8.58 -11.34 -10.81
C THR A 110 8.47 -11.69 -12.26
N ARG A 111 8.43 -12.98 -12.59
CA ARG A 111 8.25 -13.48 -13.96
C ARG A 111 6.86 -14.03 -14.14
N HIS A 112 6.34 -13.90 -15.34
CA HIS A 112 5.02 -14.38 -15.74
C HIS A 112 5.14 -15.31 -16.95
N ALA A 113 4.34 -16.38 -16.94
CA ALA A 113 4.16 -17.25 -18.10
C ALA A 113 2.68 -17.34 -18.46
N TYR A 114 2.42 -17.61 -19.72
CA TYR A 114 1.08 -17.63 -20.29
C TYR A 114 0.75 -19.03 -20.83
N ASN A 115 -0.50 -19.45 -20.68
CA ASN A 115 -0.97 -20.69 -21.26
C ASN A 115 -1.28 -20.53 -22.77
N ALA A 116 -1.71 -21.61 -23.42
CA ALA A 116 -2.04 -21.61 -24.85
C ALA A 116 -3.18 -20.66 -25.20
N GLN A 117 -4.07 -20.33 -24.26
CA GLN A 117 -5.16 -19.37 -24.41
C GLN A 117 -4.73 -17.92 -24.15
N GLY A 118 -3.47 -17.69 -23.81
CA GLY A 118 -2.94 -16.35 -23.52
C GLY A 118 -3.24 -15.85 -22.10
N LEU A 119 -3.70 -16.69 -21.19
CA LEU A 119 -3.93 -16.32 -19.80
C LEU A 119 -2.65 -16.44 -18.97
N ALA A 120 -2.39 -15.48 -18.12
CA ALA A 120 -1.27 -15.49 -17.17
C ALA A 120 -1.56 -16.50 -16.04
N ASN A 121 -1.24 -17.76 -16.27
CA ASN A 121 -1.55 -18.84 -15.34
C ASN A 121 -0.39 -19.22 -14.42
N ARG A 122 0.81 -18.67 -14.65
CA ARG A 122 2.01 -18.99 -13.89
C ARG A 122 2.78 -17.72 -13.55
N CYS A 123 3.13 -17.58 -12.29
CA CYS A 123 3.94 -16.50 -11.77
C CYS A 123 5.13 -17.09 -11.02
N ILE A 124 6.33 -16.57 -11.26
CA ILE A 124 7.55 -16.99 -10.56
C ILE A 124 8.04 -15.78 -9.74
N PRO A 125 7.64 -15.68 -8.45
CA PRO A 125 8.15 -14.66 -7.57
C PRO A 125 9.63 -14.90 -7.26
N ASP A 126 10.34 -13.84 -6.95
CA ASP A 126 11.73 -13.94 -6.54
C ASP A 126 11.85 -14.80 -5.26
N SER A 127 12.78 -15.77 -5.27
CA SER A 127 13.08 -16.67 -4.13
C SER A 127 11.93 -17.61 -3.70
N LEU A 128 10.89 -17.77 -4.50
CA LEU A 128 9.86 -18.77 -4.30
C LEU A 128 9.78 -19.72 -5.49
N PRO A 129 9.27 -20.96 -5.29
CA PRO A 129 8.84 -21.78 -6.40
C PRO A 129 7.74 -21.09 -7.20
N ALA A 130 7.52 -21.57 -8.42
CA ALA A 130 6.48 -21.02 -9.28
C ALA A 130 5.09 -21.20 -8.66
N VAL A 131 4.30 -20.14 -8.74
CA VAL A 131 2.86 -20.15 -8.43
C VAL A 131 2.11 -20.48 -9.71
N GLU A 132 1.38 -21.57 -9.72
CA GLU A 132 0.58 -22.00 -10.87
C GLU A 132 -0.89 -22.04 -10.51
N TRP A 133 -1.70 -21.37 -11.32
CA TRP A 133 -3.15 -21.31 -11.16
C TRP A 133 -3.82 -22.33 -12.09
N LEU A 134 -4.68 -23.16 -11.49
CA LEU A 134 -5.51 -24.11 -12.21
C LEU A 134 -6.86 -23.45 -12.46
N ALA A 135 -7.31 -23.49 -13.70
CA ALA A 135 -8.56 -22.87 -14.10
C ALA A 135 -9.39 -23.86 -14.92
N TYR A 136 -10.70 -23.64 -14.95
CA TYR A 136 -11.64 -24.38 -15.78
C TYR A 136 -12.55 -23.39 -16.54
N GLY A 137 -13.20 -23.90 -17.58
CA GLY A 137 -14.10 -23.08 -18.40
C GLY A 137 -13.39 -21.89 -19.02
N SER A 138 -13.97 -20.71 -18.88
CA SER A 138 -13.43 -19.45 -19.43
C SER A 138 -12.40 -18.76 -18.53
N GLY A 139 -11.85 -19.45 -17.53
CA GLY A 139 -10.82 -18.91 -16.65
C GLY A 139 -11.19 -18.86 -15.17
N TYR A 140 -12.19 -19.63 -14.75
CA TYR A 140 -12.57 -19.74 -13.33
C TYR A 140 -11.53 -20.54 -12.56
N LEU A 141 -11.08 -20.03 -11.43
CA LEU A 141 -10.06 -20.67 -10.61
C LEU A 141 -10.58 -21.95 -9.97
N ALA A 142 -9.85 -23.05 -10.16
CA ALA A 142 -10.09 -24.34 -9.54
C ALA A 142 -9.07 -24.65 -8.43
N GLY A 143 -7.90 -24.04 -8.47
CA GLY A 143 -6.87 -24.27 -7.46
C GLY A 143 -5.57 -23.54 -7.73
N MET A 144 -4.61 -23.75 -6.84
CA MET A 144 -3.27 -23.16 -6.94
C MET A 144 -2.23 -24.15 -6.41
N LYS A 145 -1.11 -24.23 -7.14
CA LYS A 145 0.10 -24.95 -6.71
C LYS A 145 1.24 -23.96 -6.46
N LEU A 146 2.05 -24.27 -5.45
CA LEU A 146 3.35 -23.63 -5.23
C LEU A 146 4.43 -24.68 -5.53
N GLY A 147 5.16 -24.51 -6.65
CA GLY A 147 5.97 -25.56 -7.21
C GLY A 147 5.12 -26.77 -7.58
N ASP A 148 5.46 -27.95 -7.07
CA ASP A 148 4.69 -29.18 -7.28
C ASP A 148 3.65 -29.45 -6.18
N THR A 149 3.54 -28.58 -5.19
CA THR A 149 2.68 -28.76 -4.02
C THR A 149 1.36 -28.04 -4.22
N PRO A 150 0.23 -28.76 -4.31
CA PRO A 150 -1.09 -28.13 -4.27
C PRO A 150 -1.34 -27.49 -2.91
N LEU A 151 -1.72 -26.20 -2.89
CA LEU A 151 -1.98 -25.47 -1.65
C LEU A 151 -3.45 -25.13 -1.46
N VAL A 152 -4.15 -24.78 -2.51
CA VAL A 152 -5.54 -24.35 -2.46
C VAL A 152 -6.34 -25.04 -3.55
N GLU A 153 -7.53 -25.52 -3.18
CA GLU A 153 -8.51 -26.04 -4.12
C GLU A 153 -9.86 -25.36 -3.89
N TYR A 154 -10.55 -25.01 -4.97
CA TYR A 154 -11.84 -24.35 -4.94
C TYR A 154 -12.93 -25.24 -5.49
N THR A 155 -14.06 -25.31 -4.80
CA THR A 155 -15.32 -25.81 -5.34
C THR A 155 -16.24 -24.62 -5.62
N ARG A 156 -16.90 -24.61 -6.76
CA ARG A 156 -17.77 -23.52 -7.20
C ARG A 156 -19.16 -24.02 -7.53
N ASP A 157 -20.15 -23.17 -7.35
CA ASP A 157 -21.53 -23.44 -7.71
C ASP A 157 -21.78 -23.24 -9.22
N ARG A 158 -23.02 -23.39 -9.65
CA ARG A 158 -23.42 -23.25 -11.06
C ARG A 158 -23.23 -21.82 -11.60
N LEU A 159 -23.15 -20.83 -10.71
CA LEU A 159 -22.85 -19.43 -11.06
C LEU A 159 -21.34 -19.11 -10.93
N HIS A 160 -20.52 -20.14 -10.75
CA HIS A 160 -19.06 -20.06 -10.59
C HIS A 160 -18.60 -19.30 -9.36
N ARG A 161 -19.45 -19.17 -8.33
CA ARG A 161 -19.09 -18.57 -7.06
C ARG A 161 -18.39 -19.60 -6.18
N GLU A 162 -17.40 -19.16 -5.40
CA GLU A 162 -16.70 -20.03 -4.46
C GLU A 162 -17.65 -20.51 -3.35
N THR A 163 -17.79 -21.82 -3.20
CA THR A 163 -18.58 -22.44 -2.12
C THR A 163 -17.72 -23.18 -1.13
N LEU A 164 -16.56 -23.67 -1.55
CA LEU A 164 -15.61 -24.36 -0.69
C LEU A 164 -14.19 -24.00 -1.10
N ARG A 165 -13.35 -23.69 -0.13
CA ARG A 165 -11.91 -23.54 -0.30
C ARG A 165 -11.21 -24.49 0.65
N SER A 166 -10.41 -25.38 0.09
CA SER A 166 -9.60 -26.34 0.84
C SER A 166 -8.14 -25.92 0.82
N PHE A 167 -7.50 -25.87 1.97
CA PHE A 167 -6.08 -25.57 2.12
C PHE A 167 -5.48 -26.35 3.29
N GLY A 168 -4.65 -27.34 2.97
CA GLY A 168 -4.16 -28.29 3.94
C GLY A 168 -5.31 -29.07 4.59
N ARG A 169 -5.38 -29.04 5.91
CA ARG A 169 -6.46 -29.66 6.69
C ARG A 169 -7.69 -28.75 6.88
N TYR A 170 -7.61 -27.52 6.39
CA TYR A 170 -8.67 -26.53 6.60
C TYR A 170 -9.61 -26.48 5.41
N GLU A 171 -10.88 -26.30 5.70
CA GLU A 171 -11.93 -26.12 4.71
C GLU A 171 -12.78 -24.91 5.09
N LEU A 172 -12.87 -23.95 4.18
CA LEU A 172 -13.72 -22.77 4.31
C LEU A 172 -14.94 -22.93 3.43
N THR A 173 -16.12 -23.05 4.04
CA THR A 173 -17.40 -23.13 3.35
C THR A 173 -18.04 -21.75 3.28
N THR A 174 -18.47 -21.35 2.09
CA THR A 174 -19.10 -20.06 1.83
C THR A 174 -20.50 -20.25 1.29
N ALA A 175 -21.47 -19.55 1.85
CA ALA A 175 -22.85 -19.53 1.38
C ALA A 175 -23.29 -18.13 0.99
N TYR A 176 -24.26 -18.03 0.10
CA TYR A 176 -24.77 -16.77 -0.43
C TYR A 176 -26.28 -16.65 -0.22
N THR A 177 -26.75 -15.43 -0.07
CA THR A 177 -28.20 -15.13 -0.07
C THR A 177 -28.77 -15.35 -1.47
N PRO A 178 -30.11 -15.42 -1.63
CA PRO A 178 -30.75 -15.46 -2.95
C PRO A 178 -30.37 -14.25 -3.84
N ALA A 179 -30.06 -13.10 -3.24
CA ALA A 179 -29.60 -11.91 -3.94
C ALA A 179 -28.11 -11.94 -4.31
N GLY A 180 -27.37 -13.01 -3.97
CA GLY A 180 -25.95 -13.18 -4.29
C GLY A 180 -25.00 -12.52 -3.30
N GLN A 181 -25.48 -12.06 -2.16
CA GLN A 181 -24.66 -11.47 -1.11
C GLN A 181 -24.05 -12.56 -0.22
N LEU A 182 -22.89 -12.31 0.35
CA LEU A 182 -22.23 -13.22 1.26
C LEU A 182 -23.09 -13.43 2.51
N GLN A 183 -23.54 -14.68 2.75
CA GLN A 183 -24.36 -15.05 3.90
C GLN A 183 -23.56 -15.63 5.05
N SER A 184 -22.60 -16.50 4.75
CA SER A 184 -21.78 -17.14 5.77
C SER A 184 -20.43 -17.58 5.23
N GLN A 185 -19.46 -17.61 6.13
CA GLN A 185 -18.16 -18.25 5.95
C GLN A 185 -17.85 -19.08 7.18
N HIS A 186 -17.73 -20.40 7.01
CA HIS A 186 -17.46 -21.33 8.09
C HIS A 186 -16.19 -22.11 7.81
N LEU A 187 -15.21 -21.93 8.69
CA LEU A 187 -13.99 -22.71 8.70
C LEU A 187 -14.22 -23.93 9.59
N ASN A 188 -13.70 -25.10 9.20
CA ASN A 188 -13.73 -26.32 10.02
C ASN A 188 -12.88 -26.21 11.32
N SER A 189 -12.60 -25.00 11.74
CA SER A 189 -12.02 -24.60 13.02
C SER A 189 -12.97 -23.61 13.68
N LEU A 190 -13.50 -23.93 14.81
CA LEU A 190 -14.58 -23.21 15.53
C LEU A 190 -14.34 -21.69 15.78
N LEU A 191 -13.15 -21.18 15.49
CA LEU A 191 -12.77 -19.83 15.86
C LEU A 191 -13.01 -18.77 14.77
N SER A 192 -13.39 -19.18 13.56
CA SER A 192 -13.43 -18.28 12.40
C SER A 192 -14.78 -18.27 11.67
N ASP A 193 -15.82 -18.81 12.27
CA ASP A 193 -17.15 -18.76 11.68
C ASP A 193 -17.71 -17.36 11.68
N ARG A 194 -18.28 -16.95 10.55
CA ARG A 194 -18.90 -15.64 10.37
C ARG A 194 -20.22 -15.78 9.64
N ASP A 195 -21.24 -15.12 10.17
CA ASP A 195 -22.54 -14.96 9.53
C ASP A 195 -22.78 -13.47 9.24
N TYR A 196 -23.27 -13.18 8.04
CA TYR A 196 -23.48 -11.84 7.53
C TYR A 196 -24.98 -11.59 7.35
N THR A 197 -25.43 -10.45 7.81
CA THR A 197 -26.82 -10.01 7.67
C THR A 197 -26.88 -8.71 6.89
N TRP A 198 -27.79 -8.64 5.92
CA TRP A 198 -27.99 -7.51 5.03
C TRP A 198 -29.39 -6.94 5.19
N ASN A 199 -29.54 -5.62 5.00
CA ASN A 199 -30.86 -5.01 4.94
C ASN A 199 -31.40 -5.01 3.51
N ASP A 200 -32.63 -4.52 3.33
CA ASP A 200 -33.30 -4.49 2.04
C ASP A 200 -32.62 -3.53 1.03
N ASN A 201 -31.82 -2.60 1.48
CA ASN A 201 -31.03 -1.71 0.63
C ASN A 201 -29.70 -2.31 0.18
N GLY A 202 -29.41 -3.55 0.57
CA GLY A 202 -28.13 -4.21 0.25
C GLY A 202 -26.95 -3.77 1.10
N GLU A 203 -27.22 -3.13 2.23
CA GLU A 203 -26.17 -2.70 3.17
C GLU A 203 -25.92 -3.78 4.22
N LEU A 204 -24.65 -4.04 4.55
CA LEU A 204 -24.25 -5.00 5.58
C LEU A 204 -24.57 -4.42 6.97
N ILE A 205 -25.50 -5.05 7.71
CA ILE A 205 -25.92 -4.58 9.02
C ILE A 205 -25.34 -5.36 10.19
N ARG A 206 -24.83 -6.59 9.97
CA ARG A 206 -24.26 -7.42 11.02
C ARG A 206 -23.26 -8.42 10.51
N ILE A 207 -22.18 -8.57 11.28
CA ILE A 207 -21.26 -9.71 11.21
C ILE A 207 -21.27 -10.39 12.57
N SER A 208 -21.70 -11.64 12.62
CA SER A 208 -21.77 -12.46 13.83
C SER A 208 -20.72 -13.56 13.79
N SER A 209 -19.96 -13.70 14.86
CA SER A 209 -19.01 -14.78 15.08
C SER A 209 -19.13 -15.35 16.50
N PRO A 210 -18.54 -16.52 16.80
CA PRO A 210 -18.59 -17.09 18.14
C PRO A 210 -17.98 -16.18 19.23
N ARG A 211 -17.06 -15.31 18.86
CA ARG A 211 -16.35 -14.43 19.79
C ARG A 211 -16.97 -13.05 19.94
N GLN A 212 -17.54 -12.52 18.87
CA GLN A 212 -18.10 -11.18 18.88
C GLN A 212 -19.16 -10.99 17.80
N THR A 213 -20.03 -10.04 18.04
CA THR A 213 -20.99 -9.55 17.04
C THR A 213 -20.71 -8.08 16.77
N ARG A 214 -20.71 -7.71 15.51
CA ARG A 214 -20.52 -6.35 15.05
C ARG A 214 -21.73 -5.91 14.25
N SER A 215 -22.39 -4.86 14.67
CA SER A 215 -23.59 -4.31 14.01
C SER A 215 -23.29 -2.93 13.44
N TYR A 216 -23.82 -2.66 12.26
CA TYR A 216 -23.61 -1.44 11.50
C TYR A 216 -24.93 -0.70 11.31
N SER A 217 -24.93 0.60 11.54
CA SER A 217 -26.07 1.47 11.31
C SER A 217 -25.77 2.49 10.23
N TYR A 218 -26.77 2.81 9.40
CA TYR A 218 -26.63 3.70 8.26
C TYR A 218 -27.64 4.84 8.30
N SER A 219 -27.27 5.98 7.72
CA SER A 219 -28.19 7.06 7.44
C SER A 219 -29.12 6.72 6.26
N THR A 220 -30.15 7.53 6.03
CA THR A 220 -31.03 7.39 4.88
C THR A 220 -30.32 7.54 3.52
N THR A 221 -29.15 8.17 3.52
CA THR A 221 -28.31 8.35 2.33
C THR A 221 -27.21 7.27 2.19
N GLY A 222 -27.23 6.22 3.02
CA GLY A 222 -26.30 5.11 2.95
C GLY A 222 -24.93 5.35 3.63
N ARG A 223 -24.80 6.40 4.42
CA ARG A 223 -23.57 6.65 5.19
C ARG A 223 -23.58 5.86 6.47
N LEU A 224 -22.44 5.24 6.83
CA LEU A 224 -22.27 4.56 8.11
C LEU A 224 -22.37 5.57 9.27
N THR A 225 -23.28 5.33 10.21
CA THR A 225 -23.50 6.22 11.36
C THR A 225 -22.98 5.65 12.67
N SER A 226 -22.88 4.33 12.80
CA SER A 226 -22.27 3.72 13.97
C SER A 226 -21.85 2.27 13.72
N VAL A 227 -20.88 1.82 14.51
CA VAL A 227 -20.49 0.41 14.64
C VAL A 227 -20.62 0.01 16.10
N HIS A 228 -21.41 -1.02 16.37
CA HIS A 228 -21.62 -1.56 17.71
C HIS A 228 -21.00 -2.96 17.81
N THR A 229 -19.99 -3.11 18.64
CA THR A 229 -19.30 -4.39 18.85
C THR A 229 -19.63 -4.93 20.23
N THR A 230 -20.14 -6.16 20.29
CA THR A 230 -20.45 -6.87 21.53
C THR A 230 -19.68 -8.18 21.59
N ALA A 231 -19.15 -8.49 22.79
CA ALA A 231 -18.48 -9.74 23.11
C ALA A 231 -18.74 -10.05 24.60
N ALA A 232 -18.22 -11.17 25.13
CA ALA A 232 -18.49 -11.62 26.50
C ALA A 232 -18.26 -10.54 27.58
N ASN A 233 -17.23 -9.71 27.42
CA ASN A 233 -16.89 -8.60 28.36
C ASN A 233 -16.66 -7.28 27.62
N LEU A 234 -17.28 -7.11 26.48
CA LEU A 234 -17.06 -5.95 25.62
C LEU A 234 -18.39 -5.47 25.06
N ASP A 235 -18.67 -4.20 25.24
CA ASP A 235 -19.79 -3.50 24.63
C ASP A 235 -19.29 -2.11 24.21
N ILE A 236 -18.91 -1.96 22.95
CA ILE A 236 -18.35 -0.72 22.41
C ILE A 236 -19.19 -0.25 21.24
N ARG A 237 -19.65 0.99 21.33
CA ARG A 237 -20.29 1.68 20.22
C ARG A 237 -19.39 2.82 19.75
N ILE A 238 -19.06 2.81 18.47
CA ILE A 238 -18.31 3.88 17.82
C ILE A 238 -19.25 4.64 16.88
N PRO A 239 -19.62 5.87 17.22
CA PRO A 239 -20.44 6.69 16.34
C PRO A 239 -19.60 7.33 15.23
N TYR A 240 -20.24 7.58 14.10
CA TYR A 240 -19.65 8.21 12.93
C TYR A 240 -20.50 9.40 12.50
N ALA A 241 -20.30 10.55 13.15
CA ALA A 241 -20.86 11.80 12.67
C ALA A 241 -20.04 12.35 11.50
N THR A 242 -20.72 12.84 10.48
CA THR A 242 -20.07 13.46 9.31
C THR A 242 -20.70 14.82 9.02
N ASP A 243 -19.88 15.74 8.51
CA ASP A 243 -20.37 17.00 7.98
C ASP A 243 -20.95 16.81 6.54
N PRO A 244 -21.57 17.83 5.94
CA PRO A 244 -22.11 17.73 4.59
C PRO A 244 -21.06 17.39 3.51
N ALA A 245 -19.79 17.72 3.74
CA ALA A 245 -18.70 17.39 2.83
C ALA A 245 -18.19 15.95 3.01
N GLY A 246 -18.69 15.21 4.02
CA GLY A 246 -18.30 13.84 4.31
C GLY A 246 -17.13 13.71 5.28
N ASN A 247 -16.66 14.78 5.87
CA ASN A 247 -15.61 14.75 6.88
C ASN A 247 -16.12 14.14 8.17
N ARG A 248 -15.34 13.24 8.77
CA ARG A 248 -15.69 12.64 10.05
C ARG A 248 -15.57 13.66 11.18
N LEU A 249 -16.61 13.79 11.97
CA LEU A 249 -16.66 14.64 13.16
C LEU A 249 -16.67 13.80 14.43
N PRO A 250 -16.23 14.34 15.60
CA PRO A 250 -16.44 13.72 16.89
C PRO A 250 -17.95 13.65 17.19
N ASP A 251 -18.38 12.62 17.90
CA ASP A 251 -19.75 12.55 18.40
C ASP A 251 -20.00 13.66 19.44
N PRO A 252 -20.97 14.57 19.21
CA PRO A 252 -21.29 15.63 20.16
C PRO A 252 -21.76 15.12 21.53
N GLU A 253 -22.37 13.92 21.58
CA GLU A 253 -22.80 13.32 22.85
C GLU A 253 -21.63 12.82 23.70
N LEU A 254 -20.61 12.24 23.02
CA LEU A 254 -19.41 11.71 23.71
C LEU A 254 -18.35 12.79 23.92
N HIS A 255 -18.32 13.81 23.06
CA HIS A 255 -17.32 14.87 23.07
C HIS A 255 -17.99 16.26 22.98
N PRO A 256 -18.83 16.66 23.97
CA PRO A 256 -19.58 17.92 23.90
C PRO A 256 -18.66 19.15 23.87
N ASP A 257 -17.46 19.02 24.44
CA ASP A 257 -16.46 20.08 24.49
C ASP A 257 -15.41 20.01 23.39
N SER A 258 -15.68 19.23 22.32
CA SER A 258 -14.72 19.08 21.22
C SER A 258 -14.43 20.42 20.56
N THR A 259 -13.15 20.74 20.47
CA THR A 259 -12.61 21.92 19.76
C THR A 259 -12.15 21.58 18.35
N LEU A 260 -12.61 20.44 17.81
CA LEU A 260 -12.26 20.05 16.44
C LEU A 260 -12.70 21.14 15.47
N SER A 261 -11.75 21.65 14.70
CA SER A 261 -11.99 22.62 13.63
C SER A 261 -11.51 22.06 12.29
N MET A 262 -12.31 22.30 11.27
CA MET A 262 -11.95 22.00 9.90
C MET A 262 -11.54 23.31 9.19
N TRP A 263 -10.51 23.24 8.39
CA TRP A 263 -10.18 24.36 7.52
C TRP A 263 -11.21 24.45 6.38
N PRO A 264 -11.40 25.64 5.77
CA PRO A 264 -12.34 25.80 4.67
C PRO A 264 -12.09 24.90 3.45
N ASP A 265 -10.86 24.39 3.32
CA ASP A 265 -10.41 23.48 2.29
C ASP A 265 -10.56 21.99 2.66
N ASN A 266 -11.38 21.67 3.65
CA ASN A 266 -11.63 20.31 4.16
C ASN A 266 -10.41 19.63 4.79
N ARG A 267 -9.48 20.39 5.34
CA ARG A 267 -8.32 19.85 6.08
C ARG A 267 -8.52 20.00 7.57
N ILE A 268 -8.23 18.93 8.31
CA ILE A 268 -8.28 18.96 9.77
C ILE A 268 -7.14 19.82 10.29
N ALA A 269 -7.47 20.93 10.96
CA ALA A 269 -6.47 21.76 11.62
C ALA A 269 -6.09 21.22 12.99
N ARG A 270 -7.05 20.60 13.69
CA ARG A 270 -6.88 20.07 15.03
C ARG A 270 -7.88 18.94 15.31
N ASP A 271 -7.46 17.93 16.05
CA ASP A 271 -8.33 16.91 16.63
C ASP A 271 -8.07 16.77 18.14
N ALA A 272 -8.58 15.71 18.78
CA ALA A 272 -8.40 15.47 20.22
C ALA A 272 -6.94 15.21 20.64
N HIS A 273 -6.08 14.84 19.69
CA HIS A 273 -4.72 14.37 19.96
C HIS A 273 -3.62 15.20 19.31
N TYR A 274 -3.93 15.88 18.18
CA TYR A 274 -2.93 16.52 17.34
C TYR A 274 -3.36 17.88 16.83
N LEU A 275 -2.35 18.73 16.58
CA LEU A 275 -2.45 19.93 15.78
C LEU A 275 -1.75 19.66 14.43
N TYR A 276 -2.40 20.01 13.32
CA TYR A 276 -1.92 19.73 11.96
C TYR A 276 -1.57 21.00 11.21
N ARG A 277 -0.50 20.94 10.41
CA ARG A 277 -0.11 22.01 9.50
C ARG A 277 0.16 21.44 8.11
N TYR A 278 -0.20 22.23 7.09
CA TYR A 278 -0.10 21.85 5.67
C TYR A 278 0.70 22.89 4.89
N ASP A 279 1.30 22.46 3.78
CA ASP A 279 1.97 23.33 2.83
C ASP A 279 1.00 23.84 1.74
N ARG A 280 1.53 24.61 0.80
CA ARG A 280 0.78 25.17 -0.32
C ARG A 280 0.25 24.09 -1.31
N TYR A 281 0.82 22.91 -1.28
CA TYR A 281 0.36 21.76 -2.10
C TYR A 281 -0.71 20.93 -1.40
N GLY A 282 -1.10 21.27 -0.18
CA GLY A 282 -2.06 20.52 0.60
C GLY A 282 -1.49 19.30 1.31
N ARG A 283 -0.17 19.18 1.39
CA ARG A 283 0.50 18.06 2.05
C ARG A 283 0.70 18.36 3.52
N LEU A 284 0.54 17.34 4.36
CA LEU A 284 0.81 17.45 5.79
C LEU A 284 2.31 17.65 6.03
N THR A 285 2.71 18.77 6.59
CA THR A 285 4.12 19.08 6.88
C THR A 285 4.49 18.91 8.34
N GLU A 286 3.53 19.10 9.23
CA GLU A 286 3.77 19.02 10.68
C GLU A 286 2.55 18.53 11.41
N LYS A 287 2.78 17.70 12.41
CA LYS A 287 1.79 17.22 13.35
C LYS A 287 2.38 17.28 14.76
N THR A 288 1.71 17.96 15.68
CA THR A 288 2.17 18.13 17.07
C THR A 288 1.21 17.46 18.01
N ASP A 289 1.73 16.67 18.94
CA ASP A 289 0.93 16.05 20.01
C ASP A 289 0.35 17.13 20.91
N LEU A 290 -0.93 17.00 21.24
CA LEU A 290 -1.59 17.84 22.25
C LEU A 290 -1.50 17.17 23.61
N ILE A 291 -1.05 17.92 24.62
CA ILE A 291 -1.02 17.45 25.99
C ILE A 291 -2.29 17.93 26.68
N PRO A 292 -3.10 17.03 27.30
CA PRO A 292 -4.31 17.42 28.03
C PRO A 292 -3.99 18.39 29.17
N GLU A 293 -4.90 19.31 29.45
CA GLU A 293 -4.81 20.21 30.63
C GLU A 293 -4.69 19.37 31.92
N GLY A 294 -3.63 19.65 32.71
CA GLY A 294 -3.29 18.88 33.92
C GLY A 294 -2.35 17.70 33.67
N GLY A 295 -1.95 17.47 32.40
CA GLY A 295 -0.90 16.51 32.05
C GLY A 295 0.51 17.11 32.21
N ILE A 296 1.49 16.25 32.05
CA ILE A 296 2.92 16.53 32.20
C ILE A 296 3.36 17.58 31.16
N ARG A 297 4.02 18.61 31.58
CA ARG A 297 4.80 19.66 30.89
C ARG A 297 4.62 19.81 29.37
N THR A 298 4.39 21.05 28.90
CA THR A 298 4.45 21.45 27.47
C THR A 298 5.71 21.00 26.75
N ASP A 299 6.78 20.73 27.47
CA ASP A 299 8.07 20.24 26.96
C ASP A 299 8.02 18.76 26.52
N ASP A 300 7.00 18.00 26.87
CA ASP A 300 6.84 16.60 26.47
C ASP A 300 6.14 16.45 25.11
N GLU A 301 5.76 17.55 24.48
CA GLU A 301 5.15 17.56 23.16
C GLU A 301 6.10 16.97 22.11
N ARG A 302 5.59 16.01 21.33
CA ARG A 302 6.29 15.45 20.21
C ARG A 302 5.84 16.13 18.94
N THR A 303 6.83 16.49 18.12
CA THR A 303 6.58 17.09 16.81
C THR A 303 6.97 16.10 15.72
N HIS A 304 6.04 15.85 14.82
CA HIS A 304 6.23 15.02 13.63
C HIS A 304 6.38 15.95 12.42
N ARG A 305 7.45 15.78 11.64
CA ARG A 305 7.69 16.56 10.43
C ARG A 305 7.79 15.65 9.23
N TYR A 306 7.21 16.12 8.12
CA TYR A 306 7.07 15.38 6.87
C TYR A 306 7.66 16.21 5.73
N HIS A 307 8.57 15.63 4.97
CA HIS A 307 9.19 16.24 3.81
C HIS A 307 8.91 15.42 2.56
N TYR A 308 8.65 16.10 1.47
CA TYR A 308 8.21 15.49 0.22
C TYR A 308 9.17 15.84 -0.91
N ASP A 309 9.24 14.95 -1.91
CA ASP A 309 9.92 15.24 -3.17
C ASP A 309 9.03 16.12 -4.09
N SER A 310 9.57 16.45 -5.28
CA SER A 310 8.84 17.24 -6.28
C SER A 310 7.62 16.52 -6.88
N GLN A 311 7.40 15.26 -6.54
CA GLN A 311 6.29 14.44 -7.00
C GLN A 311 5.30 14.13 -5.87
N HIS A 312 5.38 14.89 -4.78
CA HIS A 312 4.49 14.79 -3.63
C HIS A 312 4.59 13.44 -2.88
N ARG A 313 5.74 12.78 -2.94
CA ARG A 313 6.02 11.54 -2.21
C ARG A 313 6.75 11.85 -0.91
N LEU A 314 6.34 11.22 0.18
CA LEU A 314 7.00 11.39 1.47
C LEU A 314 8.39 10.73 1.43
N VAL A 315 9.45 11.51 1.51
CA VAL A 315 10.84 11.03 1.44
C VAL A 315 11.57 11.07 2.78
N HIS A 316 11.11 11.93 3.71
CA HIS A 316 11.76 12.10 5.00
C HIS A 316 10.73 12.40 6.08
N TYR A 317 10.82 11.69 7.18
CA TYR A 317 10.01 11.87 8.37
C TYR A 317 10.89 11.97 9.60
N THR A 318 10.59 12.91 10.49
CA THR A 318 11.24 13.02 11.81
C THR A 318 10.21 13.13 12.90
N ARG A 319 10.49 12.53 14.05
CA ARG A 319 9.78 12.77 15.30
C ARG A 319 10.77 13.30 16.31
N THR A 320 10.48 14.47 16.86
CA THR A 320 11.35 15.15 17.81
C THR A 320 10.63 15.37 19.14
N GLN A 321 11.40 15.42 20.20
CA GLN A 321 10.96 15.83 21.55
C GLN A 321 12.08 16.67 22.15
N TYR A 322 11.77 17.81 22.78
CA TYR A 322 12.78 18.78 23.26
C TYR A 322 13.75 19.23 22.16
N ALA A 323 13.25 19.40 20.93
CA ALA A 323 14.06 19.69 19.74
C ALA A 323 15.11 18.61 19.38
N GLU A 324 15.10 17.46 20.07
CA GLU A 324 16.00 16.34 19.79
C GLU A 324 15.28 15.22 19.02
N PRO A 325 15.91 14.59 18.02
CA PRO A 325 15.28 13.55 17.25
C PRO A 325 15.10 12.27 18.07
N LEU A 326 13.87 11.73 18.04
CA LEU A 326 13.53 10.40 18.56
C LEU A 326 13.58 9.33 17.48
N VAL A 327 13.11 9.68 16.29
CA VAL A 327 13.04 8.82 15.12
C VAL A 327 13.30 9.64 13.89
N GLU A 328 14.06 9.10 12.97
CA GLU A 328 14.22 9.59 11.61
C GLU A 328 13.95 8.45 10.64
N SER A 329 13.14 8.71 9.62
CA SER A 329 12.86 7.75 8.57
C SER A 329 13.09 8.38 7.20
N ARG A 330 13.69 7.61 6.30
CA ARG A 330 13.89 8.00 4.90
C ARG A 330 13.35 6.92 3.98
N TYR A 331 12.75 7.34 2.89
CA TYR A 331 12.04 6.46 1.98
C TYR A 331 12.59 6.60 0.56
N LEU A 332 12.73 5.48 -0.12
CA LEU A 332 13.08 5.44 -1.53
C LEU A 332 11.87 4.95 -2.33
N TYR A 333 11.68 5.54 -3.50
CA TYR A 333 10.60 5.21 -4.42
C TYR A 333 11.15 4.81 -5.78
N ASP A 334 10.43 3.96 -6.46
CA ASP A 334 10.68 3.71 -7.87
C ASP A 334 10.03 4.79 -8.76
N PRO A 335 10.32 4.81 -10.07
CA PRO A 335 9.77 5.83 -10.96
C PRO A 335 8.23 5.84 -11.05
N LEU A 336 7.57 4.74 -10.71
CA LEU A 336 6.12 4.62 -10.69
C LEU A 336 5.48 5.10 -9.38
N GLY A 337 6.29 5.52 -8.40
CA GLY A 337 5.82 6.00 -7.11
C GLY A 337 5.59 4.91 -6.06
N ARG A 338 6.06 3.70 -6.32
CA ARG A 338 6.01 2.59 -5.36
C ARG A 338 7.20 2.69 -4.41
N ARG A 339 6.95 2.53 -3.11
CA ARG A 339 8.04 2.54 -2.12
C ARG A 339 8.87 1.27 -2.25
N VAL A 340 10.18 1.42 -2.44
CA VAL A 340 11.13 0.29 -2.55
C VAL A 340 11.98 0.11 -1.31
N ALA A 341 12.15 1.16 -0.50
CA ALA A 341 12.91 1.07 0.75
C ALA A 341 12.39 2.02 1.82
N LYS A 342 12.57 1.59 3.06
CA LYS A 342 12.39 2.39 4.26
C LYS A 342 13.61 2.19 5.16
N ARG A 343 14.25 3.29 5.55
CA ARG A 343 15.38 3.29 6.48
C ARG A 343 14.98 4.04 7.73
N VAL A 344 15.11 3.43 8.91
CA VAL A 344 14.67 4.01 10.17
C VAL A 344 15.83 4.04 11.16
N TRP A 345 16.14 5.24 11.63
CA TRP A 345 17.06 5.48 12.74
C TRP A 345 16.21 5.77 13.99
N ARG A 346 16.51 5.05 15.07
CA ARG A 346 15.82 5.24 16.35
C ARG A 346 16.78 5.72 17.39
N ARG A 347 16.29 6.51 18.33
CA ARG A 347 17.07 6.94 19.49
C ARG A 347 17.40 5.74 20.34
N GLU A 348 18.67 5.55 20.61
CA GLU A 348 19.20 4.49 21.44
C GLU A 348 20.29 5.02 22.39
N ARG A 349 20.52 4.29 23.48
CA ARG A 349 21.61 4.60 24.40
C ARG A 349 22.87 3.93 23.90
N ASP A 350 23.94 4.68 23.72
CA ASP A 350 25.23 4.15 23.37
C ASP A 350 25.97 3.55 24.59
N LEU A 351 27.20 3.01 24.36
CA LEU A 351 28.00 2.41 25.42
C LEU A 351 28.41 3.41 26.51
N THR A 352 28.37 4.70 26.24
CA THR A 352 28.71 5.75 27.20
C THR A 352 27.48 6.25 27.97
N GLY A 353 26.27 5.76 27.62
CA GLY A 353 25.01 6.18 28.22
C GLY A 353 24.34 7.37 27.54
N TRP A 354 24.94 7.94 26.48
CA TRP A 354 24.35 9.00 25.69
C TRP A 354 23.22 8.50 24.81
N MET A 355 22.17 9.29 24.74
CA MET A 355 21.03 9.02 23.86
C MET A 355 21.24 9.73 22.51
N SER A 356 21.34 8.97 21.45
CA SER A 356 21.46 9.48 20.08
C SER A 356 20.71 8.59 19.10
N LEU A 357 20.54 9.06 17.86
CA LEU A 357 20.04 8.17 16.80
C LEU A 357 21.04 7.07 16.51
N SER A 358 20.56 5.87 16.23
CA SER A 358 21.38 4.73 15.85
C SER A 358 22.31 5.06 14.67
N ARG A 359 23.53 4.53 14.65
CA ARG A 359 24.47 4.79 13.55
C ARG A 359 24.04 4.15 12.24
N LYS A 360 23.44 2.96 12.35
CA LYS A 360 22.94 2.20 11.21
C LYS A 360 21.41 2.16 11.25
N PRO A 361 20.74 2.41 10.11
CA PRO A 361 19.31 2.30 10.06
C PRO A 361 18.86 0.83 10.04
N GLN A 362 17.63 0.62 10.50
CA GLN A 362 16.87 -0.57 10.15
C GLN A 362 16.31 -0.39 8.75
N VAL A 363 16.70 -1.26 7.83
CA VAL A 363 16.26 -1.16 6.42
C VAL A 363 15.21 -2.20 6.15
N THR A 364 14.12 -1.75 5.54
CA THR A 364 13.06 -2.60 4.99
C THR A 364 12.98 -2.38 3.49
N TRP A 365 13.04 -3.47 2.73
CA TRP A 365 12.91 -3.47 1.29
C TRP A 365 11.52 -3.95 0.87
N TYR A 366 10.99 -3.37 -0.19
CA TYR A 366 9.68 -3.68 -0.74
C TYR A 366 9.79 -4.10 -2.20
N GLY A 367 9.25 -5.26 -2.53
CA GLY A 367 9.18 -5.76 -3.90
C GLY A 367 7.76 -5.74 -4.44
N TRP A 368 7.61 -5.40 -5.71
CA TRP A 368 6.34 -5.15 -6.36
C TRP A 368 6.13 -6.03 -7.59
N ASP A 369 4.88 -6.39 -7.82
CA ASP A 369 4.39 -6.97 -9.07
C ASP A 369 3.20 -6.11 -9.53
N GLY A 370 3.45 -5.21 -10.48
CA GLY A 370 2.50 -4.15 -10.80
C GLY A 370 2.19 -3.30 -9.56
N ASP A 371 0.92 -3.12 -9.27
CA ASP A 371 0.46 -2.34 -8.11
C ASP A 371 0.35 -3.17 -6.83
N ARG A 372 0.80 -4.43 -6.84
CA ARG A 372 0.75 -5.32 -5.69
C ARG A 372 2.07 -5.39 -4.96
N LEU A 373 2.04 -5.11 -3.68
CA LEU A 373 3.19 -5.30 -2.79
C LEU A 373 3.32 -6.81 -2.48
N THR A 374 4.31 -7.45 -3.09
CA THR A 374 4.49 -8.91 -2.98
C THR A 374 5.55 -9.31 -1.96
N THR A 375 6.52 -8.44 -1.69
CA THR A 375 7.65 -8.79 -0.85
C THR A 375 7.98 -7.66 0.12
N ILE A 376 8.12 -8.00 1.40
CA ILE A 376 8.65 -7.13 2.44
C ILE A 376 9.83 -7.86 3.09
N GLN A 377 11.01 -7.28 3.03
CA GLN A 377 12.21 -7.92 3.51
C GLN A 377 13.05 -6.99 4.40
N ASN A 378 13.48 -7.51 5.53
CA ASN A 378 14.51 -6.90 6.37
C ASN A 378 15.71 -7.86 6.52
N ASP A 379 16.62 -7.57 7.44
CA ASP A 379 17.79 -8.40 7.72
C ASP A 379 17.47 -9.75 8.39
N ARG A 380 16.24 -9.93 8.90
CA ARG A 380 15.82 -11.13 9.64
C ARG A 380 14.84 -11.99 8.87
N THR A 381 13.88 -11.37 8.20
CA THR A 381 12.75 -12.07 7.58
C THR A 381 12.44 -11.52 6.21
N ARG A 382 11.90 -12.39 5.36
CA ARG A 382 11.23 -12.06 4.10
C ARG A 382 9.80 -12.53 4.19
N ILE A 383 8.87 -11.62 3.98
CA ILE A 383 7.44 -11.90 3.92
C ILE A 383 7.00 -11.73 2.49
N GLN A 384 6.43 -12.77 1.91
CA GLN A 384 5.92 -12.76 0.54
C GLN A 384 4.43 -13.08 0.53
N THR A 385 3.67 -12.31 -0.24
CA THR A 385 2.23 -12.42 -0.37
C THR A 385 1.87 -12.89 -1.76
N ILE A 386 1.06 -13.93 -1.85
CA ILE A 386 0.46 -14.43 -3.09
C ILE A 386 -0.98 -13.95 -3.12
N TYR A 387 -1.32 -13.18 -4.14
CA TYR A 387 -2.65 -12.60 -4.33
C TYR A 387 -3.50 -13.47 -5.24
N GLN A 388 -4.80 -13.38 -5.06
CA GLN A 388 -5.74 -13.91 -6.02
C GLN A 388 -5.53 -13.23 -7.39
N PRO A 389 -5.48 -13.96 -8.52
CA PRO A 389 -5.30 -13.38 -9.84
C PRO A 389 -6.31 -12.29 -10.15
N GLY A 390 -5.83 -11.18 -10.71
CA GLY A 390 -6.68 -10.04 -11.05
C GLY A 390 -7.27 -9.28 -9.87
N SER A 391 -6.81 -9.52 -8.64
CA SER A 391 -7.34 -8.96 -7.39
C SER A 391 -6.22 -8.49 -6.47
N PHE A 392 -6.55 -7.62 -5.53
CA PHE A 392 -5.69 -7.24 -4.41
C PHE A 392 -5.96 -8.06 -3.14
N THR A 393 -6.72 -9.15 -3.27
CA THR A 393 -7.02 -10.05 -2.14
C THR A 393 -5.81 -10.95 -1.86
N PRO A 394 -5.16 -10.84 -0.70
CA PRO A 394 -4.07 -11.74 -0.33
C PRO A 394 -4.64 -13.11 0.04
N LEU A 395 -4.06 -14.18 -0.50
CA LEU A 395 -4.46 -15.55 -0.22
C LEU A 395 -3.46 -16.26 0.68
N ILE A 396 -2.17 -16.13 0.39
CA ILE A 396 -1.11 -16.86 1.06
C ILE A 396 0.00 -15.92 1.44
N ARG A 397 0.48 -16.09 2.67
CA ARG A 397 1.67 -15.43 3.19
C ARG A 397 2.74 -16.49 3.44
N VAL A 398 3.90 -16.27 2.83
CA VAL A 398 5.09 -17.10 3.04
C VAL A 398 6.11 -16.27 3.82
N GLU A 399 6.55 -16.76 4.94
CA GLU A 399 7.57 -16.11 5.76
C GLU A 399 8.84 -16.97 5.78
N THR A 400 9.97 -16.36 5.42
CA THR A 400 11.27 -17.04 5.33
C THR A 400 12.29 -16.28 6.17
N ALA A 401 13.08 -17.00 6.96
CA ALA A 401 14.21 -16.41 7.69
C ALA A 401 15.35 -16.04 6.73
N THR A 402 15.98 -14.89 6.98
CA THR A 402 17.11 -14.38 6.21
C THR A 402 18.33 -14.14 7.10
N GLY A 403 19.49 -13.91 6.49
CA GLY A 403 20.71 -13.56 7.21
C GLY A 403 21.21 -14.62 8.20
N GLU A 404 21.63 -14.18 9.36
CA GLU A 404 22.18 -15.04 10.41
C GLU A 404 21.14 -16.02 10.99
N LEU A 405 19.88 -15.61 11.06
CA LEU A 405 18.80 -16.47 11.53
C LEU A 405 18.62 -17.69 10.61
N ALA A 406 18.72 -17.51 9.30
CA ALA A 406 18.63 -18.60 8.32
C ALA A 406 19.82 -19.57 8.47
N LYS A 407 21.02 -19.07 8.74
CA LYS A 407 22.21 -19.90 8.98
C LYS A 407 22.05 -20.75 10.25
N THR A 408 21.52 -20.17 11.31
CA THR A 408 21.27 -20.86 12.58
C THR A 408 20.25 -21.97 12.43
N GLN A 409 19.14 -21.70 11.74
CA GLN A 409 18.12 -22.70 11.49
C GLN A 409 18.61 -23.88 10.63
N ARG A 410 19.44 -23.62 9.62
CA ARG A 410 20.05 -24.68 8.80
C ARG A 410 20.98 -25.56 9.59
N ARG A 411 21.77 -25.01 10.52
CA ARG A 411 22.64 -25.77 11.39
C ARG A 411 21.84 -26.67 12.33
N SER A 412 20.77 -26.18 12.93
CA SER A 412 19.94 -26.97 13.83
C SER A 412 19.27 -28.18 13.16
N LEU A 413 18.94 -28.06 11.87
CA LEU A 413 18.39 -29.17 11.07
C LEU A 413 19.45 -30.17 10.62
N ALA A 414 20.74 -29.74 10.51
CA ALA A 414 21.86 -30.62 10.17
C ALA A 414 22.37 -31.37 11.37
N ASP A 415 22.18 -30.85 12.57
CA ASP A 415 22.60 -31.42 13.83
C ASP A 415 21.51 -32.30 14.49
N ALA A 416 20.34 -32.40 13.88
CA ALA A 416 19.21 -33.24 14.29
C ALA A 416 19.11 -34.51 13.42
#